data_9409e96691dbccac666f83b48f11a4e5
#
_entry.id   9409e96691dbccac666f83b48f11a4e5
#
_cell.length_a   1.000
_cell.length_b   1.000
_cell.length_c   1.000
_cell.angle_alpha   90.00
_cell.angle_beta   90.00
_cell.angle_gamma   90.00
#
_symmetry.space_group_name_H-M   'P 1'
#
loop_
_entity.id
_entity.type
_entity.pdbx_description
1 polymer ?
#
loop_
_entity_poly.entity_id
_entity_poly.type
_entity_poly.pdbx_seq_one_letter_code
_entity_poly.pdbx_strand_id
1 'polypeptide(L)'
;MDKREFEAEADRLVRGASANGIILRVLGALAFHHRCPQHSHLQERLKREYTDVDFGGYGRQARQMRAFLAAEGYAEDEMVYMESQGSRLVLNHPQTGLHLDVFLDRLDFCHRIDWNGRLEIHDWTIPLAEMLMQKMQIVQINEKDLIDTIMLLLEHPLTEDETGVNIAMVARVCAQDWGWWRTLTMNLGKVRQAAAAYDLSPDEQRRVQDQVDEALGRIEREPKSMSWKVRSKIGDRKKWYQDVGELSEHVEET
;
A
#
# COMPACT_ATOMS: atom_id res chain seq x y z
N MET A 1 4.16 -3.53 -22.01
CA MET A 1 5.43 -3.30 -21.25
C MET A 1 5.73 -4.53 -20.42
N ASP A 2 6.98 -4.94 -20.32
CA ASP A 2 7.37 -5.96 -19.37
C ASP A 2 7.64 -5.37 -17.97
N LYS A 3 7.86 -6.22 -16.98
CA LYS A 3 8.07 -5.80 -15.58
C LYS A 3 9.27 -4.86 -15.40
N ARG A 4 10.35 -5.06 -16.16
CA ARG A 4 11.56 -4.21 -16.09
C ARG A 4 11.30 -2.83 -16.67
N GLU A 5 10.46 -2.75 -17.69
CA GLU A 5 10.04 -1.47 -18.27
C GLU A 5 9.18 -0.67 -17.28
N PHE A 6 8.27 -1.31 -16.52
CA PHE A 6 7.51 -0.66 -15.45
C PHE A 6 8.45 -0.12 -14.36
N GLU A 7 9.41 -0.92 -13.92
CA GLU A 7 10.36 -0.54 -12.88
C GLU A 7 11.28 0.61 -13.33
N ALA A 8 11.79 0.53 -14.58
CA ALA A 8 12.63 1.57 -15.17
C ALA A 8 11.86 2.90 -15.31
N GLU A 9 10.59 2.85 -15.71
CA GLU A 9 9.77 4.04 -15.84
C GLU A 9 9.41 4.65 -14.46
N ALA A 10 9.07 3.83 -13.48
CA ALA A 10 8.86 4.28 -12.11
C ALA A 10 10.12 4.97 -11.54
N ASP A 11 11.31 4.38 -11.75
CA ASP A 11 12.59 4.94 -11.32
C ASP A 11 12.85 6.31 -12.01
N ARG A 12 12.62 6.38 -13.31
CA ARG A 12 12.76 7.61 -14.09
C ARG A 12 11.87 8.73 -13.55
N LEU A 13 10.61 8.42 -13.27
CA LEU A 13 9.63 9.38 -12.75
C LEU A 13 9.96 9.81 -11.32
N VAL A 14 10.32 8.89 -10.44
CA VAL A 14 10.70 9.21 -9.05
C VAL A 14 11.94 10.12 -9.02
N ARG A 15 12.98 9.81 -9.80
CA ARG A 15 14.21 10.63 -9.88
C ARG A 15 13.94 11.98 -10.52
N GLY A 16 13.16 12.02 -11.61
CA GLY A 16 12.78 13.27 -12.27
C GLY A 16 11.97 14.18 -11.33
N ALA A 17 11.00 13.62 -10.61
CA ALA A 17 10.23 14.34 -9.59
C ALA A 17 11.15 14.91 -8.50
N SER A 18 12.04 14.07 -7.95
CA SER A 18 12.99 14.49 -6.92
C SER A 18 13.91 15.63 -7.38
N ALA A 19 14.42 15.57 -8.61
CA ALA A 19 15.24 16.63 -9.20
C ALA A 19 14.49 17.97 -9.32
N ASN A 20 13.16 17.93 -9.37
CA ASN A 20 12.27 19.09 -9.38
C ASN A 20 11.71 19.45 -7.99
N GLY A 21 12.24 18.84 -6.90
CA GLY A 21 11.78 19.07 -5.54
C GLY A 21 10.39 18.49 -5.22
N ILE A 22 9.90 17.58 -6.05
CA ILE A 22 8.60 16.90 -5.90
C ILE A 22 8.81 15.55 -5.22
N ILE A 23 8.02 15.25 -4.21
CA ILE A 23 8.04 13.95 -3.54
C ILE A 23 7.02 13.04 -4.23
N LEU A 24 7.54 11.98 -4.85
CA LEU A 24 6.77 10.93 -5.50
C LEU A 24 7.33 9.59 -5.01
N ARG A 25 6.49 8.70 -4.50
CA ARG A 25 6.90 7.41 -3.92
C ARG A 25 6.07 6.27 -4.48
N VAL A 26 6.72 5.24 -4.95
CA VAL A 26 6.04 4.05 -5.47
C VAL A 26 5.33 3.32 -4.35
N LEU A 27 4.12 2.86 -4.62
CA LEU A 27 3.35 1.95 -3.78
C LEU A 27 2.79 0.79 -4.63
N GLY A 28 1.90 -0.02 -4.09
CA GLY A 28 1.33 -1.13 -4.85
C GLY A 28 2.32 -2.27 -5.11
N ALA A 29 2.00 -3.11 -6.09
CA ALA A 29 2.75 -4.33 -6.39
C ALA A 29 4.22 -4.11 -6.70
N LEU A 30 4.53 -3.02 -7.42
CA LEU A 30 5.88 -2.68 -7.83
C LEU A 30 6.77 -2.33 -6.64
N ALA A 31 6.21 -1.64 -5.62
CA ALA A 31 6.94 -1.36 -4.39
C ALA A 31 7.33 -2.65 -3.65
N PHE A 32 6.41 -3.62 -3.55
CA PHE A 32 6.71 -4.93 -2.94
C PHE A 32 7.77 -5.68 -3.72
N HIS A 33 7.68 -5.68 -5.06
CA HIS A 33 8.70 -6.30 -5.88
C HIS A 33 10.10 -5.72 -5.63
N HIS A 34 10.18 -4.40 -5.61
CA HIS A 34 11.44 -3.68 -5.38
C HIS A 34 12.02 -3.91 -3.99
N ARG A 35 11.15 -3.90 -2.96
CA ARG A 35 11.58 -4.03 -1.56
C ARG A 35 11.82 -5.47 -1.12
N CYS A 36 11.27 -6.45 -1.86
CA CYS A 36 11.36 -7.87 -1.53
C CYS A 36 11.95 -8.69 -2.69
N PRO A 37 13.19 -8.37 -3.14
CA PRO A 37 13.78 -8.97 -4.34
C PRO A 37 14.07 -10.47 -4.19
N GLN A 38 14.33 -10.98 -2.96
CA GLN A 38 14.66 -12.39 -2.73
C GLN A 38 13.43 -13.29 -2.90
N HIS A 39 12.23 -12.77 -2.59
CA HIS A 39 10.97 -13.50 -2.66
C HIS A 39 10.03 -13.01 -3.77
N SER A 40 10.51 -12.14 -4.66
CA SER A 40 9.71 -11.60 -5.77
C SER A 40 9.15 -12.67 -6.72
N HIS A 41 9.78 -13.85 -6.76
CA HIS A 41 9.29 -15.02 -7.49
C HIS A 41 7.91 -15.52 -7.01
N LEU A 42 7.50 -15.20 -5.79
CA LEU A 42 6.16 -15.54 -5.28
C LEU A 42 5.06 -14.76 -6.03
N GLN A 43 5.32 -13.52 -6.45
CA GLN A 43 4.39 -12.77 -7.30
C GLN A 43 4.29 -13.37 -8.72
N GLU A 44 5.38 -13.92 -9.26
CA GLU A 44 5.42 -14.51 -10.61
C GLU A 44 4.53 -15.76 -10.72
N ARG A 45 4.39 -16.53 -9.62
CA ARG A 45 3.48 -17.69 -9.57
C ARG A 45 2.02 -17.34 -9.81
N LEU A 46 1.61 -16.13 -9.44
CA LEU A 46 0.27 -15.62 -9.70
C LEU A 46 0.07 -15.16 -11.15
N LYS A 47 1.07 -15.30 -12.02
CA LYS A 47 1.08 -14.73 -13.39
C LYS A 47 0.65 -13.26 -13.37
N ARG A 48 1.13 -12.53 -12.34
CA ARG A 48 0.73 -11.14 -12.12
C ARG A 48 1.30 -10.28 -13.24
N GLU A 49 0.44 -9.73 -14.04
CA GLU A 49 0.77 -8.66 -14.98
C GLU A 49 0.71 -7.33 -14.23
N TYR A 50 1.64 -6.44 -14.55
CA TYR A 50 1.60 -5.05 -14.11
C TYR A 50 0.84 -4.26 -15.18
N THR A 51 -0.18 -3.55 -14.77
CA THR A 51 -1.03 -2.73 -15.66
C THR A 51 -0.84 -1.24 -15.43
N ASP A 52 -0.36 -0.90 -14.23
CA ASP A 52 -0.29 0.45 -13.70
C ASP A 52 0.93 0.64 -12.79
N VAL A 53 1.26 1.89 -12.52
CA VAL A 53 2.21 2.28 -11.48
C VAL A 53 1.51 3.21 -10.51
N ASP A 54 1.45 2.76 -9.24
CA ASP A 54 0.85 3.51 -8.16
C ASP A 54 1.89 4.37 -7.44
N PHE A 55 1.52 5.61 -7.11
CA PHE A 55 2.38 6.54 -6.38
C PHE A 55 1.65 7.21 -5.21
N GLY A 56 2.40 7.51 -4.15
CA GLY A 56 2.04 8.46 -3.11
C GLY A 56 2.72 9.80 -3.32
N GLY A 57 2.01 10.89 -3.04
CA GLY A 57 2.52 12.26 -3.14
C GLY A 57 1.80 13.20 -2.20
N TYR A 58 2.21 14.47 -2.20
CA TYR A 58 1.59 15.50 -1.37
C TYR A 58 0.71 16.44 -2.19
N GLY A 59 -0.51 16.69 -1.73
CA GLY A 59 -1.47 17.61 -2.33
C GLY A 59 -0.94 19.04 -2.43
N ARG A 60 -0.09 19.48 -1.46
CA ARG A 60 0.61 20.77 -1.54
C ARG A 60 1.53 20.92 -2.77
N GLN A 61 1.94 19.81 -3.37
CA GLN A 61 2.77 19.73 -4.59
C GLN A 61 1.97 19.36 -5.84
N ALA A 62 0.65 19.18 -5.75
CA ALA A 62 -0.20 18.68 -6.85
C ALA A 62 0.00 19.49 -8.15
N ARG A 63 0.03 20.83 -8.06
CA ARG A 63 0.23 21.67 -9.24
C ARG A 63 1.58 21.42 -9.93
N GLN A 64 2.65 21.30 -9.15
CA GLN A 64 3.99 21.04 -9.68
C GLN A 64 4.09 19.62 -10.26
N MET A 65 3.48 18.66 -9.57
CA MET A 65 3.44 17.25 -9.99
C MET A 65 2.69 17.07 -11.31
N ARG A 66 1.51 17.68 -11.46
CA ARG A 66 0.74 17.68 -12.71
C ARG A 66 1.54 18.28 -13.87
N ALA A 67 2.19 19.42 -13.65
CA ALA A 67 3.05 20.06 -14.67
C ALA A 67 4.26 19.17 -15.04
N PHE A 68 4.89 18.54 -14.06
CA PHE A 68 6.00 17.60 -14.27
C PHE A 68 5.53 16.38 -15.09
N LEU A 69 4.48 15.69 -14.68
CA LEU A 69 3.98 14.49 -15.37
C LEU A 69 3.51 14.81 -16.79
N ALA A 70 2.89 15.98 -17.00
CA ALA A 70 2.51 16.44 -18.35
C ALA A 70 3.76 16.67 -19.23
N ALA A 71 4.83 17.25 -18.69
CA ALA A 71 6.11 17.42 -19.40
C ALA A 71 6.78 16.06 -19.73
N GLU A 72 6.55 15.03 -18.91
CA GLU A 72 6.99 13.66 -19.16
C GLU A 72 6.09 12.89 -20.16
N GLY A 73 5.06 13.52 -20.70
CA GLY A 73 4.20 12.98 -21.77
C GLY A 73 2.91 12.33 -21.28
N TYR A 74 2.57 12.43 -20.00
CA TYR A 74 1.35 11.85 -19.45
C TYR A 74 0.15 12.80 -19.59
N ALA A 75 -0.98 12.28 -20.03
CA ALA A 75 -2.25 12.97 -20.10
C ALA A 75 -3.09 12.65 -18.85
N GLU A 76 -3.54 13.67 -18.15
CA GLU A 76 -4.33 13.54 -16.93
C GLU A 76 -5.82 13.36 -17.24
N ASP A 77 -6.49 12.52 -16.47
CA ASP A 77 -7.95 12.49 -16.35
C ASP A 77 -8.40 13.52 -15.30
N GLU A 78 -8.77 14.71 -15.79
CA GLU A 78 -9.18 15.82 -14.91
C GLU A 78 -10.49 15.53 -14.15
N MET A 79 -11.35 14.62 -14.66
CA MET A 79 -12.59 14.27 -13.96
C MET A 79 -12.29 13.54 -12.65
N VAL A 80 -11.36 12.59 -12.67
CA VAL A 80 -10.95 11.87 -11.45
C VAL A 80 -10.39 12.82 -10.40
N TYR A 81 -9.58 13.80 -10.80
CA TYR A 81 -9.06 14.81 -9.87
C TYR A 81 -10.18 15.63 -9.21
N MET A 82 -11.18 16.05 -10.00
CA MET A 82 -12.32 16.80 -9.48
C MET A 82 -13.22 15.94 -8.58
N GLU A 83 -13.57 14.73 -9.00
CA GLU A 83 -14.42 13.80 -8.25
C GLU A 83 -13.79 13.37 -6.93
N SER A 84 -12.47 13.15 -6.93
CA SER A 84 -11.70 12.83 -5.72
C SER A 84 -11.41 14.04 -4.81
N GLN A 85 -11.94 15.22 -5.16
CA GLN A 85 -11.68 16.48 -4.44
C GLN A 85 -10.18 16.79 -4.31
N GLY A 86 -9.42 16.48 -5.36
CA GLY A 86 -8.00 16.73 -5.42
C GLY A 86 -7.12 15.73 -4.66
N SER A 87 -7.65 14.58 -4.28
CA SER A 87 -6.89 13.56 -3.54
C SER A 87 -6.26 12.47 -4.43
N ARG A 88 -6.59 12.43 -5.74
CA ARG A 88 -6.11 11.41 -6.67
C ARG A 88 -5.85 12.02 -8.05
N LEU A 89 -4.72 11.66 -8.67
CA LEU A 89 -4.41 11.94 -10.06
C LEU A 89 -4.35 10.61 -10.81
N VAL A 90 -5.08 10.52 -11.90
CA VAL A 90 -5.02 9.39 -12.83
C VAL A 90 -4.49 9.93 -14.15
N LEU A 91 -3.46 9.29 -14.68
CA LEU A 91 -2.82 9.72 -15.92
C LEU A 91 -2.53 8.53 -16.83
N ASN A 92 -2.55 8.78 -18.13
CA ASN A 92 -2.24 7.79 -19.14
C ASN A 92 -1.16 8.32 -20.08
N HIS A 93 -0.21 7.47 -20.44
CA HIS A 93 0.78 7.81 -21.46
C HIS A 93 0.24 7.43 -22.85
N PRO A 94 -0.05 8.40 -23.76
CA PRO A 94 -0.78 8.14 -25.00
C PRO A 94 -0.07 7.18 -25.96
N GLN A 95 1.27 7.08 -25.88
CA GLN A 95 2.07 6.24 -26.78
C GLN A 95 2.32 4.84 -26.24
N THR A 96 2.50 4.71 -24.92
CA THR A 96 2.83 3.41 -24.29
C THR A 96 1.61 2.72 -23.69
N GLY A 97 0.51 3.46 -23.45
CA GLY A 97 -0.67 2.99 -22.71
C GLY A 97 -0.43 2.81 -21.21
N LEU A 98 0.73 3.24 -20.69
CA LEU A 98 1.01 3.12 -19.26
C LEU A 98 0.08 4.00 -18.45
N HIS A 99 -0.52 3.39 -17.44
CA HIS A 99 -1.43 4.03 -16.49
C HIS A 99 -0.67 4.38 -15.19
N LEU A 100 -0.87 5.62 -14.72
CA LEU A 100 -0.35 6.08 -13.43
C LEU A 100 -1.51 6.47 -12.51
N ASP A 101 -1.40 6.09 -11.25
CA ASP A 101 -2.32 6.47 -10.20
C ASP A 101 -1.56 7.12 -9.06
N VAL A 102 -1.86 8.38 -8.75
CA VAL A 102 -1.15 9.13 -7.70
C VAL A 102 -2.11 9.52 -6.59
N PHE A 103 -1.89 8.96 -5.40
CA PHE A 103 -2.66 9.22 -4.20
C PHE A 103 -2.03 10.38 -3.42
N LEU A 104 -2.76 11.49 -3.29
CA LEU A 104 -2.28 12.72 -2.67
C LEU A 104 -2.70 12.80 -1.20
N ASP A 105 -1.72 13.05 -0.34
CA ASP A 105 -1.82 13.18 1.12
C ASP A 105 -2.26 11.90 1.86
N ARG A 106 -2.93 10.96 1.18
CA ARG A 106 -3.45 9.74 1.79
C ARG A 106 -3.81 8.67 0.77
N LEU A 107 -3.88 7.43 1.24
CA LEU A 107 -4.54 6.31 0.56
C LEU A 107 -5.85 6.02 1.29
N ASP A 108 -6.97 6.18 0.59
CA ASP A 108 -8.31 6.12 1.18
C ASP A 108 -9.11 4.97 0.52
N PHE A 109 -8.86 3.74 1.00
CA PHE A 109 -9.58 2.52 0.57
C PHE A 109 -10.57 2.07 1.67
N CYS A 110 -10.48 0.82 2.15
CA CYS A 110 -11.34 0.40 3.27
C CYS A 110 -11.06 1.19 4.55
N HIS A 111 -9.82 1.66 4.72
CA HIS A 111 -9.36 2.52 5.79
C HIS A 111 -8.42 3.57 5.23
N ARG A 112 -8.21 4.64 5.99
CA ARG A 112 -7.35 5.74 5.57
C ARG A 112 -5.91 5.54 6.08
N ILE A 113 -4.94 5.75 5.18
CA ILE A 113 -3.51 5.84 5.47
C ILE A 113 -3.05 7.23 5.11
N ASP A 114 -2.64 8.04 6.08
CA ASP A 114 -2.16 9.40 5.86
C ASP A 114 -0.66 9.40 5.55
N TRP A 115 -0.25 10.23 4.57
CA TRP A 115 1.17 10.39 4.18
C TRP A 115 1.92 11.44 4.99
N ASN A 116 1.27 12.18 5.88
CA ASN A 116 1.86 13.35 6.55
C ASN A 116 3.19 13.02 7.25
N GLY A 117 4.29 13.58 6.73
CA GLY A 117 5.66 13.36 7.24
C GLY A 117 6.18 11.94 7.04
N ARG A 118 5.58 11.17 6.13
CA ARG A 118 5.93 9.76 5.91
C ARG A 118 6.67 9.50 4.60
N LEU A 119 6.42 10.28 3.57
CA LEU A 119 7.02 10.05 2.24
C LEU A 119 8.49 10.46 2.15
N GLU A 120 9.03 11.13 3.14
CA GLU A 120 10.45 11.49 3.27
C GLU A 120 11.33 10.35 3.83
N ILE A 121 10.72 9.28 4.37
CA ILE A 121 11.45 8.20 5.07
C ILE A 121 12.25 7.35 4.08
N HIS A 122 11.71 7.11 2.89
CA HIS A 122 12.40 6.42 1.81
C HIS A 122 12.36 7.23 0.52
N ASP A 123 13.42 7.10 -0.29
CA ASP A 123 13.57 7.89 -1.50
C ASP A 123 12.80 7.36 -2.69
N TRP A 124 12.41 6.08 -2.69
CA TRP A 124 11.78 5.43 -3.83
C TRP A 124 10.37 4.89 -3.53
N THR A 125 10.16 4.20 -2.40
CA THR A 125 8.86 3.65 -2.01
C THR A 125 8.24 4.41 -0.85
N ILE A 126 6.94 4.19 -0.61
CA ILE A 126 6.35 4.45 0.70
C ILE A 126 7.05 3.60 1.77
N PRO A 127 7.01 3.97 3.08
CA PRO A 127 7.65 3.21 4.14
C PRO A 127 7.05 1.81 4.31
N LEU A 128 7.83 0.89 4.91
CA LEU A 128 7.43 -0.52 5.07
C LEU A 128 6.17 -0.72 5.93
N ALA A 129 5.96 0.14 6.93
CA ALA A 129 4.75 0.08 7.75
C ALA A 129 3.50 0.41 6.92
N GLU A 130 3.56 1.43 6.07
CA GLU A 130 2.50 1.82 5.16
C GLU A 130 2.29 0.77 4.06
N MET A 131 3.35 0.11 3.59
CA MET A 131 3.22 -1.04 2.69
C MET A 131 2.43 -2.18 3.34
N LEU A 132 2.74 -2.53 4.60
CA LEU A 132 1.95 -3.50 5.35
C LEU A 132 0.49 -3.06 5.48
N MET A 133 0.26 -1.82 5.90
CA MET A 133 -1.08 -1.26 6.09
C MET A 133 -1.86 -1.20 4.78
N GLN A 134 -1.23 -0.86 3.66
CA GLN A 134 -1.86 -0.83 2.33
C GLN A 134 -2.54 -2.16 1.99
N LYS A 135 -1.93 -3.28 2.32
CA LYS A 135 -2.50 -4.61 2.06
C LYS A 135 -3.47 -5.04 3.14
N MET A 136 -3.12 -4.79 4.39
CA MET A 136 -3.91 -5.25 5.54
C MET A 136 -5.20 -4.45 5.77
N GLN A 137 -5.39 -3.28 5.12
CA GLN A 137 -6.62 -2.51 5.20
C GLN A 137 -7.79 -3.12 4.43
N ILE A 138 -7.54 -3.97 3.43
CA ILE A 138 -8.55 -4.49 2.50
C ILE A 138 -9.41 -5.56 3.19
N VAL A 139 -10.68 -5.27 3.44
CA VAL A 139 -11.58 -6.18 4.16
C VAL A 139 -11.81 -7.49 3.38
N GLN A 140 -11.98 -7.38 2.06
CA GLN A 140 -12.06 -8.53 1.15
C GLN A 140 -10.68 -8.81 0.54
N ILE A 141 -9.70 -9.10 1.41
CA ILE A 141 -8.32 -9.35 1.00
C ILE A 141 -8.24 -10.52 0.02
N ASN A 142 -7.48 -10.35 -1.05
CA ASN A 142 -7.26 -11.33 -2.09
C ASN A 142 -5.88 -12.01 -1.96
N GLU A 143 -5.64 -13.01 -2.81
CA GLU A 143 -4.41 -13.78 -2.80
C GLU A 143 -3.16 -12.95 -3.09
N LYS A 144 -3.27 -11.94 -3.99
CA LYS A 144 -2.16 -11.05 -4.33
C LYS A 144 -1.70 -10.24 -3.11
N ASP A 145 -2.65 -9.77 -2.29
CA ASP A 145 -2.34 -9.01 -1.08
C ASP A 145 -1.72 -9.89 0.01
N LEU A 146 -2.16 -11.15 0.12
CA LEU A 146 -1.56 -12.12 1.05
C LEU A 146 -0.11 -12.41 0.68
N ILE A 147 0.19 -12.64 -0.61
CA ILE A 147 1.55 -12.90 -1.09
C ILE A 147 2.45 -11.69 -0.90
N ASP A 148 2.02 -10.49 -1.27
CA ASP A 148 2.78 -9.28 -1.06
C ASP A 148 3.15 -9.11 0.43
N THR A 149 2.21 -9.40 1.34
CA THR A 149 2.46 -9.33 2.79
C THR A 149 3.42 -10.41 3.27
N ILE A 150 3.30 -11.64 2.77
CA ILE A 150 4.22 -12.73 3.09
C ILE A 150 5.64 -12.36 2.67
N MET A 151 5.83 -11.84 1.46
CA MET A 151 7.13 -11.37 0.97
C MET A 151 7.72 -10.30 1.89
N LEU A 152 6.91 -9.33 2.29
CA LEU A 152 7.33 -8.25 3.19
C LEU A 152 7.84 -8.81 4.52
N LEU A 153 7.09 -9.72 5.14
CA LEU A 153 7.45 -10.33 6.42
C LEU A 153 8.63 -11.31 6.30
N LEU A 154 8.88 -11.90 5.13
CA LEU A 154 10.07 -12.72 4.90
C LEU A 154 11.35 -11.91 4.81
N GLU A 155 11.30 -10.70 4.26
CA GLU A 155 12.52 -9.92 3.99
C GLU A 155 12.79 -8.82 5.01
N HIS A 156 11.77 -8.34 5.72
CA HIS A 156 11.91 -7.24 6.66
C HIS A 156 11.48 -7.64 8.07
N PRO A 157 12.32 -7.39 9.10
CA PRO A 157 11.93 -7.62 10.49
C PRO A 157 10.90 -6.59 10.94
N LEU A 158 10.10 -6.95 11.94
CA LEU A 158 9.33 -5.97 12.70
C LEU A 158 10.27 -5.17 13.59
N THR A 159 10.07 -3.85 13.66
CA THR A 159 10.89 -2.94 14.47
C THR A 159 10.00 -1.89 15.14
N GLU A 160 10.56 -1.19 16.14
CA GLU A 160 9.87 -0.07 16.80
C GLU A 160 10.15 1.27 16.10
N ASP A 161 10.93 1.27 15.01
CA ASP A 161 11.34 2.43 14.22
C ASP A 161 11.29 2.12 12.70
N GLU A 162 11.86 2.99 11.87
CA GLU A 162 11.84 2.88 10.41
C GLU A 162 12.96 2.00 9.80
N THR A 163 13.73 1.29 10.65
CA THR A 163 14.79 0.36 10.16
C THR A 163 14.22 -0.94 9.58
N GLY A 164 12.96 -1.26 9.90
CA GLY A 164 12.19 -2.38 9.37
C GLY A 164 10.72 -2.01 9.22
N VAL A 165 9.83 -2.98 9.33
CA VAL A 165 8.38 -2.71 9.39
C VAL A 165 8.06 -2.10 10.77
N ASN A 166 7.86 -0.80 10.84
CA ASN A 166 7.58 -0.08 12.09
C ASN A 166 6.24 -0.51 12.70
N ILE A 167 6.27 -1.59 13.47
CA ILE A 167 5.06 -2.16 14.09
C ILE A 167 4.52 -1.28 15.22
N ALA A 168 5.35 -0.42 15.82
CA ALA A 168 4.88 0.54 16.82
C ALA A 168 3.93 1.58 16.19
N MET A 169 4.23 2.04 14.98
CA MET A 169 3.35 2.94 14.23
C MET A 169 2.03 2.25 13.89
N VAL A 170 2.06 1.03 13.36
CA VAL A 170 0.86 0.23 13.05
C VAL A 170 0.02 -0.01 14.31
N ALA A 171 0.66 -0.37 15.43
CA ALA A 171 -0.02 -0.59 16.71
C ALA A 171 -0.73 0.67 17.21
N ARG A 172 -0.09 1.86 17.09
CA ARG A 172 -0.72 3.15 17.46
C ARG A 172 -1.96 3.43 16.62
N VAL A 173 -1.91 3.22 15.29
CA VAL A 173 -3.08 3.38 14.41
C VAL A 173 -4.21 2.45 14.84
N CYS A 174 -3.92 1.18 15.05
CA CYS A 174 -4.89 0.18 15.52
C CYS A 174 -5.45 0.49 16.91
N ALA A 175 -4.69 1.16 17.77
CA ALA A 175 -5.14 1.55 19.11
C ALA A 175 -6.05 2.79 19.11
N GLN A 176 -5.97 3.63 18.09
CA GLN A 176 -6.83 4.80 17.92
C GLN A 176 -8.14 4.46 17.20
N ASP A 177 -8.11 3.53 16.26
CA ASP A 177 -9.27 3.15 15.43
C ASP A 177 -9.54 1.63 15.56
N TRP A 178 -10.74 1.31 16.09
CA TRP A 178 -11.20 -0.07 16.21
C TRP A 178 -11.41 -0.75 14.87
N GLY A 179 -11.83 -0.02 13.84
CA GLY A 179 -12.02 -0.55 12.49
C GLY A 179 -10.70 -1.01 11.89
N TRP A 180 -9.66 -0.18 12.00
CA TRP A 180 -8.29 -0.55 11.63
C TRP A 180 -7.83 -1.81 12.36
N TRP A 181 -7.95 -1.82 13.68
CA TRP A 181 -7.59 -2.98 14.50
C TRP A 181 -8.31 -4.24 14.02
N ARG A 182 -9.63 -4.14 13.81
CA ARG A 182 -10.47 -5.28 13.41
C ARG A 182 -10.05 -5.87 12.07
N THR A 183 -9.85 -5.02 11.06
CA THR A 183 -9.46 -5.46 9.72
C THR A 183 -8.05 -5.99 9.69
N LEU A 184 -7.09 -5.27 10.25
CA LEU A 184 -5.68 -5.62 10.21
C LEU A 184 -5.42 -6.94 10.97
N THR A 185 -5.96 -7.10 12.17
CA THR A 185 -5.77 -8.34 12.94
C THR A 185 -6.43 -9.55 12.27
N MET A 186 -7.61 -9.37 11.68
CA MET A 186 -8.28 -10.40 10.89
C MET A 186 -7.41 -10.84 9.70
N ASN A 187 -6.85 -9.88 8.97
CA ASN A 187 -6.04 -10.16 7.78
C ASN A 187 -4.67 -10.75 8.12
N LEU A 188 -4.02 -10.31 9.19
CA LEU A 188 -2.80 -10.96 9.69
C LEU A 188 -3.06 -12.43 10.03
N GLY A 189 -4.22 -12.75 10.61
CA GLY A 189 -4.62 -14.13 10.82
C GLY A 189 -4.74 -14.94 9.53
N LYS A 190 -5.25 -14.33 8.45
CA LYS A 190 -5.29 -14.96 7.11
C LYS A 190 -3.89 -15.14 6.52
N VAL A 191 -2.99 -14.15 6.67
CA VAL A 191 -1.58 -14.26 6.24
C VAL A 191 -0.90 -15.43 6.93
N ARG A 192 -1.09 -15.57 8.25
CA ARG A 192 -0.56 -16.69 9.04
C ARG A 192 -1.02 -18.06 8.52
N GLN A 193 -2.29 -18.16 8.15
CA GLN A 193 -2.84 -19.40 7.58
C GLN A 193 -2.34 -19.64 6.15
N ALA A 194 -2.29 -18.61 5.33
CA ALA A 194 -1.86 -18.67 3.94
C ALA A 194 -0.39 -19.10 3.81
N ALA A 195 0.48 -18.70 4.72
CA ALA A 195 1.89 -19.10 4.71
C ALA A 195 2.09 -20.64 4.69
N ALA A 196 1.15 -21.41 5.22
CA ALA A 196 1.20 -22.87 5.17
C ALA A 196 0.74 -23.46 3.81
N ALA A 197 0.02 -22.66 2.99
CA ALA A 197 -0.52 -23.10 1.71
C ALA A 197 0.40 -22.78 0.52
N TYR A 198 1.35 -21.86 0.69
CA TYR A 198 2.34 -21.52 -0.33
C TYR A 198 3.57 -22.45 -0.22
N ASP A 199 4.28 -22.61 -1.34
CA ASP A 199 5.50 -23.42 -1.42
C ASP A 199 6.69 -22.67 -0.78
N LEU A 200 6.58 -22.49 0.53
CA LEU A 200 7.61 -21.94 1.40
C LEU A 200 8.31 -23.07 2.14
N SER A 201 9.61 -22.92 2.38
CA SER A 201 10.32 -23.84 3.26
C SER A 201 9.73 -23.81 4.68
N PRO A 202 9.93 -24.86 5.50
CA PRO A 202 9.45 -24.88 6.88
C PRO A 202 9.97 -23.70 7.73
N ASP A 203 11.18 -23.22 7.44
CA ASP A 203 11.78 -22.09 8.16
C ASP A 203 11.13 -20.75 7.74
N GLU A 204 10.84 -20.57 6.45
CA GLU A 204 10.11 -19.38 5.95
C GLU A 204 8.68 -19.35 6.50
N GLN A 205 7.97 -20.48 6.47
CA GLN A 205 6.63 -20.57 7.06
C GLN A 205 6.64 -20.17 8.54
N ARG A 206 7.60 -20.70 9.29
CA ARG A 206 7.78 -20.38 10.72
C ARG A 206 8.09 -18.89 10.90
N ARG A 207 9.00 -18.33 10.09
CA ARG A 207 9.35 -16.92 10.15
C ARG A 207 8.12 -16.02 9.94
N VAL A 208 7.28 -16.28 8.93
CA VAL A 208 6.04 -15.51 8.70
C VAL A 208 5.09 -15.65 9.89
N GLN A 209 4.91 -16.88 10.43
CA GLN A 209 4.03 -17.11 11.57
C GLN A 209 4.51 -16.38 12.82
N ASP A 210 5.81 -16.45 13.13
CA ASP A 210 6.41 -15.77 14.28
C ASP A 210 6.27 -14.25 14.18
N GLN A 211 6.52 -13.66 13.01
CA GLN A 211 6.34 -12.23 12.78
C GLN A 211 4.87 -11.80 12.90
N VAL A 212 3.93 -12.60 12.38
CA VAL A 212 2.50 -12.32 12.55
C VAL A 212 2.10 -12.38 14.03
N ASP A 213 2.55 -13.40 14.77
CA ASP A 213 2.25 -13.55 16.19
C ASP A 213 2.87 -12.39 17.01
N GLU A 214 4.07 -11.95 16.66
CA GLU A 214 4.72 -10.77 17.25
C GLU A 214 3.93 -9.49 16.97
N ALA A 215 3.52 -9.26 15.70
CA ALA A 215 2.72 -8.11 15.29
C ALA A 215 1.39 -8.06 16.05
N LEU A 216 0.66 -9.17 16.10
CA LEU A 216 -0.59 -9.27 16.86
C LEU A 216 -0.38 -8.99 18.35
N GLY A 217 0.66 -9.58 18.94
CA GLY A 217 1.03 -9.34 20.33
C GLY A 217 1.37 -7.87 20.61
N ARG A 218 2.10 -7.20 19.69
CA ARG A 218 2.45 -5.78 19.83
C ARG A 218 1.22 -4.89 19.71
N ILE A 219 0.31 -5.17 18.76
CA ILE A 219 -0.94 -4.45 18.57
C ILE A 219 -1.84 -4.58 19.80
N GLU A 220 -1.95 -5.78 20.38
CA GLU A 220 -2.80 -5.98 21.57
C GLU A 220 -2.27 -5.26 22.81
N ARG A 221 -0.96 -5.19 23.00
CA ARG A 221 -0.33 -4.48 24.13
C ARG A 221 -0.45 -2.95 24.04
N GLU A 222 -0.69 -2.38 22.85
CA GLU A 222 -0.81 -0.94 22.72
C GLU A 222 -2.06 -0.42 23.45
N PRO A 223 -1.96 0.62 24.30
CA PRO A 223 -3.08 1.16 25.05
C PRO A 223 -4.18 1.73 24.14
N LYS A 224 -5.38 1.16 24.21
CA LYS A 224 -6.51 1.54 23.35
C LYS A 224 -7.14 2.87 23.79
N SER A 225 -7.47 3.73 22.82
CA SER A 225 -8.16 5.00 23.06
C SER A 225 -9.56 4.81 23.62
N MET A 226 -10.14 5.87 24.19
CA MET A 226 -11.52 5.82 24.69
C MET A 226 -12.54 5.61 23.56
N SER A 227 -12.33 6.25 22.41
CA SER A 227 -13.17 6.05 21.21
C SER A 227 -13.13 4.61 20.74
N TRP A 228 -11.96 3.98 20.71
CA TRP A 228 -11.78 2.57 20.39
C TRP A 228 -12.61 1.68 21.36
N LYS A 229 -12.50 1.93 22.68
CA LYS A 229 -13.22 1.14 23.70
C LYS A 229 -14.73 1.29 23.58
N VAL A 230 -15.24 2.46 23.22
CA VAL A 230 -16.67 2.67 22.97
C VAL A 230 -17.08 1.93 21.68
N ARG A 231 -16.32 2.06 20.61
CA ARG A 231 -16.60 1.41 19.33
C ARG A 231 -16.58 -0.11 19.43
N SER A 232 -15.67 -0.69 20.21
CA SER A 232 -15.53 -2.14 20.40
C SER A 232 -16.77 -2.80 21.01
N LYS A 233 -17.54 -2.06 21.85
CA LYS A 233 -18.81 -2.56 22.41
C LYS A 233 -19.90 -2.80 21.35
N ILE A 234 -19.81 -2.09 20.23
CA ILE A 234 -20.72 -2.27 19.09
C ILE A 234 -20.25 -3.48 18.26
N GLY A 235 -18.95 -3.63 18.11
CA GLY A 235 -18.32 -4.73 17.35
C GLY A 235 -18.75 -4.72 15.88
N ASP A 236 -18.88 -5.89 15.29
CA ASP A 236 -19.22 -6.12 13.88
C ASP A 236 -20.69 -5.80 13.55
N ARG A 237 -21.53 -5.44 14.55
CA ARG A 237 -22.94 -5.10 14.34
C ARG A 237 -23.16 -3.83 13.52
N LYS A 238 -22.16 -2.96 13.44
CA LYS A 238 -22.15 -1.77 12.58
C LYS A 238 -20.91 -1.82 11.68
N LYS A 239 -21.09 -1.60 10.37
CA LYS A 239 -20.01 -1.51 9.40
C LYS A 239 -18.87 -0.60 9.90
N TRP A 240 -17.62 -1.03 9.76
CA TRP A 240 -16.43 -0.39 10.31
C TRP A 240 -15.41 0.04 9.26
N TYR A 241 -15.73 -0.14 8.00
CA TYR A 241 -14.87 0.17 6.86
C TYR A 241 -15.67 0.88 5.77
N GLN A 242 -14.96 1.52 4.87
CA GLN A 242 -15.54 2.09 3.65
C GLN A 242 -15.55 1.02 2.55
N ASP A 243 -16.56 1.07 1.67
CA ASP A 243 -16.46 0.30 0.43
C ASP A 243 -15.38 0.94 -0.43
N VAL A 244 -14.53 0.12 -1.03
CA VAL A 244 -13.61 0.60 -2.06
C VAL A 244 -14.50 0.92 -3.25
N GLY A 245 -14.67 2.21 -3.57
CA GLY A 245 -15.47 2.63 -4.70
C GLY A 245 -14.88 2.02 -5.97
N GLU A 246 -15.72 1.37 -6.76
CA GLU A 246 -15.39 0.88 -8.09
C GLU A 246 -15.19 2.08 -9.03
N LEU A 247 -14.01 2.71 -8.95
CA LEU A 247 -13.55 3.64 -10.00
C LEU A 247 -12.89 2.88 -11.18
N SER A 248 -13.01 1.55 -11.19
CA SER A 248 -12.33 0.66 -12.14
C SER A 248 -13.23 0.05 -13.24
N GLU A 249 -14.52 0.40 -13.36
CA GLU A 249 -15.41 -0.22 -14.34
C GLU A 249 -15.81 0.66 -15.55
N HIS A 250 -15.03 1.67 -15.92
CA HIS A 250 -15.32 2.43 -17.15
C HIS A 250 -14.30 2.23 -18.29
N VAL A 251 -13.55 1.13 -18.31
CA VAL A 251 -12.59 0.84 -19.39
C VAL A 251 -12.96 -0.41 -20.22
N GLU A 252 -14.08 -1.09 -19.94
CA GLU A 252 -14.54 -2.18 -20.82
C GLU A 252 -15.97 -1.90 -21.30
N GLU A 253 -16.12 -1.04 -22.32
CA GLU A 253 -17.18 -1.10 -23.34
C GLU A 253 -17.07 0.10 -24.28
N THR A 254 -16.13 0.04 -25.23
CA THR A 254 -16.30 0.60 -26.59
C THR A 254 -15.36 -0.07 -27.58
#